data_01b60839a9422fccd284014ad3194e5d
#
_entry.id   01b60839a9422fccd284014ad3194e5d
#
_cell.length_a   1.000
_cell.length_b   1.000
_cell.length_c   1.000
_cell.angle_alpha   90.00
_cell.angle_beta   90.00
_cell.angle_gamma   90.00
#
_symmetry.space_group_name_H-M   'P 1'
#
loop_
_entity.id
_entity.type
_entity.pdbx_description
1 polymer ?
#
loop_
_entity_poly.entity_id
_entity_poly.type
_entity_poly.pdbx_seq_one_letter_code
_entity_poly.pdbx_strand_id
1 'polypeptide(L)'
;MNNSMQEKAQEMNLPSQDDDEISLWDILDFLKDGWHWLAIGVLAGAVGAVGFVLVSPAQYEATAVVQPASVGMSAISTKGGEVEPVVQTLERLKLATFYTDTLVQSCQAASRQGLAANVKASQVKGNALIQVSYRASSAANAEACVNAVVEQLAKSQTTIAEPVIKTLEEQLVLTKKQLTESEAFQAQLEKRAVSSADSASLLMLSALSKREEIARLQKLLIEQKVQLSAPFTQPMQLLEPIYAPERPVAPKKLPVLVGGLFGGLVLGGLVFFVRRSWLERKSA
;
A
#
# COMPACT_ATOMS: atom_id res chain seq x y z
N MET A 1 41.76 22.40 -88.62
CA MET A 1 41.43 23.67 -88.03
C MET A 1 40.60 23.33 -86.77
N ASN A 2 41.24 22.98 -85.73
CA ASN A 2 41.71 23.63 -84.52
C ASN A 2 40.69 24.54 -83.89
N ASN A 3 40.15 24.15 -82.73
CA ASN A 3 40.29 24.95 -81.54
C ASN A 3 39.94 24.13 -80.30
N SER A 4 40.95 23.95 -79.54
CA SER A 4 40.99 23.49 -78.18
C SER A 4 40.31 24.52 -77.28
N MET A 5 39.28 24.11 -76.58
CA MET A 5 38.81 24.82 -75.37
C MET A 5 39.18 23.99 -74.15
N GLN A 6 40.20 24.43 -73.46
CA GLN A 6 40.52 24.10 -72.11
C GLN A 6 39.46 24.68 -71.21
N GLU A 7 38.61 23.83 -70.75
CA GLU A 7 37.67 24.16 -69.66
C GLU A 7 38.38 23.85 -68.33
N LYS A 8 38.82 24.91 -67.70
CA LYS A 8 39.34 24.91 -66.36
C LYS A 8 38.25 24.39 -65.47
N ALA A 9 38.33 23.16 -64.99
CA ALA A 9 37.62 22.69 -63.81
C ALA A 9 38.19 23.43 -62.60
N GLN A 10 37.47 24.43 -62.14
CA GLN A 10 37.65 25.01 -60.84
C GLN A 10 37.27 23.93 -59.87
N GLU A 11 38.24 23.29 -59.21
CA GLU A 11 38.05 22.52 -58.02
C GLU A 11 37.50 23.48 -56.95
N MET A 12 36.23 23.37 -56.72
CA MET A 12 35.53 23.99 -55.62
C MET A 12 35.97 23.25 -54.34
N ASN A 13 36.96 23.84 -53.68
CA ASN A 13 37.42 23.42 -52.38
C ASN A 13 36.22 23.62 -51.41
N LEU A 14 35.42 22.58 -51.27
CA LEU A 14 34.46 22.48 -50.15
C LEU A 14 35.29 22.41 -48.86
N PRO A 15 35.05 23.33 -47.91
CA PRO A 15 35.66 23.17 -46.59
C PRO A 15 35.24 21.78 -46.08
N SER A 16 36.21 20.96 -45.73
CA SER A 16 36.00 19.74 -44.98
C SER A 16 35.20 20.12 -43.74
N GLN A 17 33.98 19.66 -43.72
CA GLN A 17 33.18 19.65 -42.51
C GLN A 17 33.98 18.73 -41.59
N ASP A 18 34.76 19.32 -40.69
CA ASP A 18 35.30 18.60 -39.54
C ASP A 18 34.08 18.07 -38.81
N ASP A 19 33.74 16.81 -39.06
CA ASP A 19 32.81 16.08 -38.23
C ASP A 19 33.39 16.13 -36.81
N ASP A 20 32.75 16.91 -35.93
CA ASP A 20 33.00 16.95 -34.49
C ASP A 20 32.67 15.57 -33.88
N GLU A 21 33.25 14.50 -34.44
CA GLU A 21 33.20 13.18 -33.84
C GLU A 21 34.11 13.19 -32.61
N ILE A 22 33.49 13.19 -31.43
CA ILE A 22 34.23 13.04 -30.18
C ILE A 22 34.93 11.69 -30.22
N SER A 23 36.23 11.71 -30.54
CA SER A 23 37.06 10.51 -30.60
C SER A 23 37.21 9.92 -29.19
N LEU A 24 37.18 8.58 -29.13
CA LEU A 24 37.49 7.87 -27.86
C LEU A 24 38.89 8.24 -27.32
N TRP A 25 39.79 8.66 -28.17
CA TRP A 25 41.13 9.13 -27.80
C TRP A 25 41.06 10.50 -27.07
N ASP A 26 40.17 11.38 -27.48
CA ASP A 26 40.00 12.69 -26.84
C ASP A 26 39.48 12.52 -25.39
N ILE A 27 38.61 11.51 -25.17
CA ILE A 27 38.14 11.14 -23.84
C ILE A 27 39.27 10.58 -22.99
N LEU A 28 40.14 9.74 -23.57
CA LEU A 28 41.29 9.17 -22.86
C LEU A 28 42.34 10.23 -22.51
N ASP A 29 42.64 11.17 -23.39
CA ASP A 29 43.55 12.29 -23.11
C ASP A 29 42.94 13.25 -22.09
N PHE A 30 41.64 13.51 -22.17
CA PHE A 30 40.91 14.27 -21.12
C PHE A 30 41.02 13.60 -19.75
N LEU A 31 40.84 12.29 -19.67
CA LEU A 31 40.98 11.54 -18.42
C LEU A 31 42.41 11.58 -17.89
N LYS A 32 43.39 11.46 -18.76
CA LYS A 32 44.83 11.45 -18.42
C LYS A 32 45.29 12.79 -17.89
N ASP A 33 44.89 13.88 -18.55
CA ASP A 33 45.24 15.25 -18.14
C ASP A 33 44.46 15.73 -16.90
N GLY A 34 43.21 15.27 -16.77
CA GLY A 34 42.30 15.64 -15.71
C GLY A 34 42.29 14.72 -14.46
N TRP A 35 43.12 13.64 -14.45
CA TRP A 35 42.97 12.59 -13.41
C TRP A 35 43.12 13.11 -11.97
N HIS A 36 43.93 14.11 -11.72
CA HIS A 36 44.07 14.72 -10.41
C HIS A 36 42.78 15.40 -9.94
N TRP A 37 42.08 16.09 -10.87
CA TRP A 37 40.81 16.76 -10.58
C TRP A 37 39.68 15.76 -10.36
N LEU A 38 39.69 14.67 -11.13
CA LEU A 38 38.76 13.54 -10.92
C LEU A 38 39.04 12.86 -9.59
N ALA A 39 40.29 12.60 -9.23
CA ALA A 39 40.66 12.01 -7.95
C ALA A 39 40.25 12.88 -6.76
N ILE A 40 40.51 14.21 -6.85
CA ILE A 40 40.06 15.17 -5.82
C ILE A 40 38.55 15.20 -5.71
N GLY A 41 37.83 15.21 -6.84
CA GLY A 41 36.37 15.16 -6.89
C GLY A 41 35.80 13.91 -6.22
N VAL A 42 36.36 12.73 -6.56
CA VAL A 42 35.97 11.43 -5.95
C VAL A 42 36.25 11.42 -4.44
N LEU A 43 37.40 11.91 -4.00
CA LEU A 43 37.73 12.01 -2.58
C LEU A 43 36.77 12.96 -1.85
N ALA A 44 36.49 14.12 -2.41
CA ALA A 44 35.54 15.08 -1.84
C ALA A 44 34.12 14.49 -1.76
N GLY A 45 33.68 13.78 -2.81
CA GLY A 45 32.42 13.07 -2.86
C GLY A 45 32.33 11.94 -1.81
N ALA A 46 33.42 11.18 -1.64
CA ALA A 46 33.50 10.13 -0.61
C ALA A 46 33.42 10.72 0.81
N VAL A 47 34.17 11.78 1.09
CA VAL A 47 34.14 12.47 2.40
C VAL A 47 32.75 13.05 2.65
N GLY A 48 32.14 13.68 1.66
CA GLY A 48 30.76 14.19 1.76
C GLY A 48 29.74 13.10 2.03
N ALA A 49 29.84 11.95 1.36
CA ALA A 49 28.96 10.79 1.55
C ALA A 49 29.11 10.18 2.95
N VAL A 50 30.35 10.00 3.42
CA VAL A 50 30.63 9.53 4.79
C VAL A 50 30.11 10.52 5.83
N GLY A 51 30.37 11.81 5.65
CA GLY A 51 29.85 12.88 6.51
C GLY A 51 28.31 12.85 6.58
N PHE A 52 27.63 12.71 5.45
CA PHE A 52 26.18 12.58 5.39
C PHE A 52 25.67 11.37 6.17
N VAL A 53 26.30 10.19 6.00
CA VAL A 53 25.91 8.96 6.73
C VAL A 53 26.09 9.09 8.23
N LEU A 54 27.14 9.81 8.69
CA LEU A 54 27.43 10.01 10.12
C LEU A 54 26.47 11.02 10.78
N VAL A 55 26.04 12.05 10.04
CA VAL A 55 25.15 13.10 10.57
C VAL A 55 23.67 12.69 10.45
N SER A 56 23.32 11.85 9.46
CA SER A 56 21.93 11.44 9.25
C SER A 56 21.47 10.47 10.35
N PRO A 57 20.34 10.74 11.04
CA PRO A 57 19.82 9.89 12.08
C PRO A 57 19.43 8.52 11.54
N ALA A 58 19.76 7.46 12.26
CA ALA A 58 19.33 6.11 11.94
C ALA A 58 17.80 6.01 12.01
N GLN A 59 17.18 5.39 11.01
CA GLN A 59 15.73 5.17 10.95
C GLN A 59 15.44 3.68 10.95
N TYR A 60 14.47 3.29 11.77
CA TYR A 60 13.97 1.94 11.90
C TYR A 60 12.54 1.90 11.35
N GLU A 61 12.22 0.88 10.57
CA GLU A 61 10.89 0.75 9.95
C GLU A 61 10.19 -0.47 10.55
N ALA A 62 9.06 -0.24 11.21
CA ALA A 62 8.16 -1.31 11.62
C ALA A 62 7.10 -1.54 10.56
N THR A 63 6.68 -2.79 10.41
CA THR A 63 5.67 -3.19 9.42
C THR A 63 4.66 -4.12 10.06
N ALA A 64 3.38 -3.92 9.74
CA ALA A 64 2.28 -4.80 10.09
C ALA A 64 1.49 -5.17 8.84
N VAL A 65 1.00 -6.40 8.78
CA VAL A 65 0.07 -6.88 7.75
C VAL A 65 -1.24 -7.21 8.43
N VAL A 66 -2.30 -6.56 8.01
CA VAL A 66 -3.64 -6.71 8.60
C VAL A 66 -4.65 -7.17 7.57
N GLN A 67 -5.55 -8.04 8.01
CA GLN A 67 -6.73 -8.42 7.26
C GLN A 67 -7.88 -7.51 7.70
N PRO A 68 -8.52 -6.74 6.80
CA PRO A 68 -9.67 -5.90 7.11
C PRO A 68 -10.82 -6.71 7.70
N ALA A 69 -11.66 -6.04 8.50
CA ALA A 69 -12.88 -6.61 9.01
C ALA A 69 -13.85 -6.96 7.88
N SER A 70 -14.59 -8.05 8.05
CA SER A 70 -15.63 -8.49 7.12
C SER A 70 -16.95 -8.69 7.84
N VAL A 71 -18.08 -8.45 7.13
CA VAL A 71 -19.44 -8.66 7.66
C VAL A 71 -20.33 -9.26 6.58
N GLY A 72 -20.99 -10.37 6.93
CA GLY A 72 -21.95 -11.06 6.08
C GLY A 72 -21.35 -11.70 4.83
N MET A 73 -22.19 -12.30 4.01
CA MET A 73 -21.77 -12.94 2.77
C MET A 73 -21.64 -11.90 1.64
N SER A 74 -20.51 -11.94 0.94
CA SER A 74 -20.39 -11.22 -0.33
C SER A 74 -21.06 -12.02 -1.45
N ALA A 75 -21.79 -11.35 -2.33
CA ALA A 75 -22.43 -11.99 -3.49
C ALA A 75 -21.43 -12.63 -4.47
N ILE A 76 -20.15 -12.28 -4.38
CA ILE A 76 -19.10 -12.64 -5.35
C ILE A 76 -18.01 -13.53 -4.72
N SER A 77 -17.96 -13.64 -3.39
CA SER A 77 -16.86 -14.29 -2.67
C SER A 77 -17.37 -15.35 -1.68
N THR A 78 -16.58 -16.40 -1.52
CA THR A 78 -16.76 -17.41 -0.44
C THR A 78 -16.35 -16.87 0.94
N LYS A 79 -15.85 -15.62 1.00
CA LYS A 79 -15.48 -14.93 2.23
C LYS A 79 -16.49 -13.82 2.51
N GLY A 80 -16.49 -13.29 3.72
CA GLY A 80 -17.31 -12.15 4.12
C GLY A 80 -17.08 -10.90 3.24
N GLY A 81 -18.10 -10.07 3.15
CA GLY A 81 -17.98 -8.76 2.51
C GLY A 81 -17.07 -7.84 3.32
N GLU A 82 -16.15 -7.12 2.68
CA GLU A 82 -15.33 -6.12 3.36
C GLU A 82 -16.23 -5.04 3.97
N VAL A 83 -16.02 -4.72 5.24
CA VAL A 83 -16.74 -3.64 5.94
C VAL A 83 -16.51 -2.30 5.25
N GLU A 84 -15.29 -2.12 4.78
CA GLU A 84 -14.85 -0.96 4.00
C GLU A 84 -13.89 -1.45 2.91
N PRO A 85 -14.09 -1.05 1.63
CA PRO A 85 -13.17 -1.40 0.56
C PRO A 85 -11.73 -0.98 0.89
N VAL A 86 -10.76 -1.86 0.59
CA VAL A 86 -9.34 -1.61 0.89
C VAL A 86 -8.88 -0.24 0.39
N VAL A 87 -9.31 0.15 -0.82
CA VAL A 87 -8.95 1.46 -1.40
C VAL A 87 -9.42 2.62 -0.52
N GLN A 88 -10.65 2.55 0.03
CA GLN A 88 -11.19 3.60 0.91
C GLN A 88 -10.43 3.63 2.24
N THR A 89 -10.10 2.48 2.80
CA THR A 89 -9.26 2.38 4.01
C THR A 89 -7.89 3.03 3.78
N LEU A 90 -7.26 2.78 2.63
CA LEU A 90 -5.97 3.37 2.28
C LEU A 90 -6.06 4.90 2.13
N GLU A 91 -7.11 5.41 1.48
CA GLU A 91 -7.31 6.86 1.35
C GLU A 91 -7.57 7.50 2.72
N ARG A 92 -8.34 6.85 3.58
CA ARG A 92 -8.59 7.33 4.96
C ARG A 92 -7.30 7.42 5.79
N LEU A 93 -6.40 6.45 5.64
CA LEU A 93 -5.09 6.46 6.31
C LEU A 93 -4.18 7.63 5.86
N LYS A 94 -4.44 8.25 4.71
CA LYS A 94 -3.73 9.44 4.26
C LYS A 94 -4.27 10.74 4.87
N LEU A 95 -5.47 10.70 5.46
CA LEU A 95 -6.12 11.88 6.01
C LEU A 95 -5.63 12.16 7.43
N ALA A 96 -5.24 13.39 7.72
CA ALA A 96 -4.85 13.83 9.06
C ALA A 96 -5.96 13.67 10.11
N THR A 97 -7.23 13.67 9.67
CA THR A 97 -8.41 13.49 10.53
C THR A 97 -8.55 12.09 11.10
N PHE A 98 -7.91 11.09 10.49
CA PHE A 98 -7.87 9.72 11.02
C PHE A 98 -7.04 9.64 12.31
N TYR A 99 -6.02 10.47 12.44
CA TYR A 99 -5.06 10.43 13.54
C TYR A 99 -5.52 11.27 14.71
N THR A 100 -5.67 10.64 15.88
CA THR A 100 -6.00 11.30 17.13
C THR A 100 -4.77 11.91 17.79
N ASP A 101 -4.95 12.82 18.74
CA ASP A 101 -3.82 13.41 19.48
C ASP A 101 -3.08 12.36 20.31
N THR A 102 -3.79 11.34 20.80
CA THR A 102 -3.19 10.19 21.47
C THR A 102 -2.26 9.41 20.55
N LEU A 103 -2.65 9.21 19.28
CA LEU A 103 -1.78 8.59 18.26
C LEU A 103 -0.53 9.41 17.98
N VAL A 104 -0.68 10.74 17.86
CA VAL A 104 0.45 11.66 17.65
C VAL A 104 1.46 11.52 18.78
N GLN A 105 0.99 11.44 20.03
CA GLN A 105 1.85 11.22 21.20
C GLN A 105 2.51 9.85 21.19
N SER A 106 1.76 8.77 20.93
CA SER A 106 2.29 7.40 20.88
C SER A 106 3.34 7.22 19.79
N CYS A 107 3.18 7.91 18.65
CA CYS A 107 4.12 7.90 17.54
C CYS A 107 5.24 8.93 17.67
N GLN A 108 5.23 9.75 18.73
CA GLN A 108 6.18 10.86 18.92
C GLN A 108 6.26 11.79 17.68
N ALA A 109 5.12 11.95 17.00
CA ALA A 109 5.04 12.77 15.81
C ALA A 109 4.82 14.27 16.19
N ALA A 110 5.28 15.19 15.34
CA ALA A 110 5.11 16.62 15.60
C ALA A 110 3.66 17.09 15.39
N SER A 111 2.91 16.42 14.52
CA SER A 111 1.53 16.79 14.21
C SER A 111 0.77 15.62 13.56
N ARG A 112 -0.57 15.73 13.51
CA ARG A 112 -1.43 14.77 12.79
C ARG A 112 -1.09 14.70 11.29
N GLN A 113 -0.78 15.83 10.66
CA GLN A 113 -0.38 15.88 9.24
C GLN A 113 0.98 15.22 9.02
N GLY A 114 1.95 15.48 9.92
CA GLY A 114 3.26 14.82 9.88
C GLY A 114 3.13 13.30 10.03
N LEU A 115 2.23 12.84 10.91
CA LEU A 115 1.98 11.42 11.09
C LEU A 115 1.34 10.80 9.83
N ALA A 116 0.32 11.44 9.25
CA ALA A 116 -0.32 11.00 8.01
C ALA A 116 0.66 10.90 6.82
N ALA A 117 1.62 11.81 6.74
CA ALA A 117 2.64 11.80 5.68
C ALA A 117 3.70 10.68 5.87
N ASN A 118 3.98 10.29 7.12
CA ASN A 118 5.02 9.32 7.46
C ASN A 118 4.50 7.88 7.59
N VAL A 119 3.22 7.69 7.89
CA VAL A 119 2.58 6.36 7.85
C VAL A 119 2.38 5.96 6.40
N LYS A 120 2.97 4.83 6.01
CA LYS A 120 2.79 4.27 4.67
C LYS A 120 1.84 3.09 4.76
N ALA A 121 0.78 3.13 3.96
CA ALA A 121 -0.16 2.04 3.83
C ALA A 121 -0.27 1.64 2.36
N SER A 122 -0.29 0.34 2.09
CA SER A 122 -0.42 -0.22 0.75
C SER A 122 -1.17 -1.54 0.78
N GLN A 123 -1.86 -1.85 -0.30
CA GLN A 123 -2.47 -3.15 -0.47
C GLN A 123 -1.42 -4.20 -0.86
N VAL A 124 -1.47 -5.35 -0.22
CA VAL A 124 -0.65 -6.50 -0.62
C VAL A 124 -1.19 -7.05 -1.95
N LYS A 125 -0.30 -7.17 -2.95
CA LYS A 125 -0.69 -7.59 -4.30
C LYS A 125 -1.45 -8.92 -4.30
N GLY A 126 -2.60 -8.94 -4.95
CA GLY A 126 -3.44 -10.14 -5.12
C GLY A 126 -4.30 -10.52 -3.91
N ASN A 127 -4.26 -9.77 -2.82
CA ASN A 127 -5.01 -10.02 -1.61
C ASN A 127 -5.71 -8.77 -1.10
N ALA A 128 -6.79 -8.95 -0.34
CA ALA A 128 -7.47 -7.88 0.38
C ALA A 128 -6.77 -7.56 1.73
N LEU A 129 -5.43 -7.59 1.74
CA LEU A 129 -4.61 -7.32 2.92
C LEU A 129 -4.02 -5.93 2.83
N ILE A 130 -3.88 -5.29 3.97
CA ILE A 130 -3.27 -3.96 4.09
C ILE A 130 -1.96 -4.10 4.84
N GLN A 131 -0.89 -3.63 4.23
CA GLN A 131 0.41 -3.46 4.87
C GLN A 131 0.53 -2.02 5.35
N VAL A 132 0.80 -1.84 6.65
CA VAL A 132 1.05 -0.54 7.28
C VAL A 132 2.49 -0.51 7.74
N SER A 133 3.22 0.56 7.45
CA SER A 133 4.58 0.75 7.94
C SER A 133 4.82 2.19 8.41
N TYR A 134 5.72 2.33 9.38
CA TYR A 134 6.13 3.61 9.95
C TYR A 134 7.62 3.60 10.27
N ARG A 135 8.27 4.76 10.08
CA ARG A 135 9.69 4.95 10.39
C ARG A 135 9.88 5.85 11.59
N ALA A 136 10.72 5.40 12.53
CA ALA A 136 11.07 6.14 13.72
C ALA A 136 12.58 6.10 14.00
N SER A 137 13.02 6.87 14.99
CA SER A 137 14.42 6.91 15.44
C SER A 137 14.86 5.65 16.19
N SER A 138 13.95 4.82 16.67
CA SER A 138 14.22 3.52 17.30
C SER A 138 13.23 2.46 16.83
N ALA A 139 13.64 1.19 16.90
CA ALA A 139 12.79 0.05 16.56
C ALA A 139 11.54 0.00 17.47
N ALA A 140 11.72 0.21 18.77
CA ALA A 140 10.63 0.21 19.74
C ALA A 140 9.59 1.31 19.46
N ASN A 141 10.02 2.54 19.10
CA ASN A 141 9.10 3.62 18.76
C ASN A 141 8.36 3.34 17.43
N ALA A 142 9.04 2.74 16.45
CA ALA A 142 8.40 2.35 15.19
C ALA A 142 7.31 1.31 15.42
N GLU A 143 7.61 0.28 16.22
CA GLU A 143 6.69 -0.80 16.58
C GLU A 143 5.49 -0.26 17.38
N ALA A 144 5.74 0.55 18.41
CA ALA A 144 4.68 1.17 19.22
C ALA A 144 3.74 2.03 18.37
N CYS A 145 4.28 2.80 17.42
CA CYS A 145 3.47 3.61 16.52
C CYS A 145 2.63 2.74 15.58
N VAL A 146 3.21 1.73 14.93
CA VAL A 146 2.46 0.83 14.03
C VAL A 146 1.36 0.11 14.80
N ASN A 147 1.63 -0.36 16.03
CA ASN A 147 0.64 -1.00 16.89
C ASN A 147 -0.53 -0.05 17.17
N ALA A 148 -0.25 1.18 17.59
CA ALA A 148 -1.28 2.18 17.88
C ALA A 148 -2.11 2.54 16.64
N VAL A 149 -1.49 2.64 15.45
CA VAL A 149 -2.20 2.89 14.18
C VAL A 149 -3.10 1.71 13.81
N VAL A 150 -2.62 0.48 13.96
CA VAL A 150 -3.39 -0.75 13.69
C VAL A 150 -4.57 -0.86 14.66
N GLU A 151 -4.38 -0.57 15.93
CA GLU A 151 -5.45 -0.55 16.94
C GLU A 151 -6.54 0.50 16.63
N GLN A 152 -6.14 1.70 16.25
CA GLN A 152 -7.06 2.75 15.81
C GLN A 152 -7.84 2.34 14.56
N LEU A 153 -7.17 1.68 13.61
CA LEU A 153 -7.81 1.16 12.40
C LEU A 153 -8.84 0.08 12.75
N ALA A 154 -8.48 -0.86 13.64
CA ALA A 154 -9.38 -1.90 14.11
C ALA A 154 -10.63 -1.31 14.77
N LYS A 155 -10.44 -0.34 15.66
CA LYS A 155 -11.55 0.38 16.33
C LYS A 155 -12.46 1.08 15.33
N SER A 156 -11.87 1.74 14.34
CA SER A 156 -12.61 2.43 13.30
C SER A 156 -13.44 1.46 12.44
N GLN A 157 -12.87 0.32 12.05
CA GLN A 157 -13.60 -0.70 11.28
C GLN A 157 -14.70 -1.36 12.11
N THR A 158 -14.47 -1.61 13.39
CA THR A 158 -15.51 -2.10 14.31
C THR A 158 -16.69 -1.12 14.39
N THR A 159 -16.42 0.18 14.50
CA THR A 159 -17.48 1.20 14.54
C THR A 159 -18.32 1.22 13.24
N ILE A 160 -17.70 0.97 12.08
CA ILE A 160 -18.41 0.88 10.81
C ILE A 160 -19.19 -0.44 10.70
N ALA A 161 -18.66 -1.54 11.21
CA ALA A 161 -19.28 -2.87 11.17
C ALA A 161 -20.48 -3.02 12.11
N GLU A 162 -20.42 -2.40 13.27
CA GLU A 162 -21.39 -2.56 14.37
C GLU A 162 -22.86 -2.38 13.93
N PRO A 163 -23.27 -1.31 13.20
CA PRO A 163 -24.66 -1.15 12.79
C PRO A 163 -25.13 -2.25 11.84
N VAL A 164 -24.24 -2.76 10.98
CA VAL A 164 -24.57 -3.86 10.04
C VAL A 164 -24.74 -5.16 10.79
N ILE A 165 -23.82 -5.48 11.71
CA ILE A 165 -23.90 -6.67 12.57
C ILE A 165 -25.19 -6.65 13.37
N LYS A 166 -25.51 -5.52 14.01
CA LYS A 166 -26.73 -5.36 14.79
C LYS A 166 -27.99 -5.59 13.96
N THR A 167 -28.03 -5.08 12.73
CA THR A 167 -29.16 -5.33 11.82
C THR A 167 -29.31 -6.82 11.48
N LEU A 168 -28.22 -7.52 11.24
CA LEU A 168 -28.24 -8.98 10.99
C LEU A 168 -28.69 -9.76 12.22
N GLU A 169 -28.26 -9.38 13.40
CA GLU A 169 -28.70 -9.98 14.68
C GLU A 169 -30.20 -9.78 14.91
N GLU A 170 -30.71 -8.56 14.67
CA GLU A 170 -32.15 -8.26 14.78
C GLU A 170 -32.97 -9.10 13.78
N GLN A 171 -32.51 -9.24 12.54
CA GLN A 171 -33.16 -10.13 11.56
C GLN A 171 -33.18 -11.58 12.01
N LEU A 172 -32.07 -12.07 12.57
CA LEU A 172 -31.99 -13.44 13.10
C LEU A 172 -32.98 -13.65 14.24
N VAL A 173 -33.10 -12.69 15.16
CA VAL A 173 -34.07 -12.74 16.26
C VAL A 173 -35.53 -12.78 15.76
N LEU A 174 -35.86 -11.92 14.76
CA LEU A 174 -37.17 -11.91 14.12
C LEU A 174 -37.50 -13.22 13.42
N THR A 175 -36.56 -13.74 12.64
CA THR A 175 -36.73 -15.05 11.95
C THR A 175 -36.96 -16.19 12.95
N LYS A 176 -36.18 -16.20 14.04
CA LYS A 176 -36.34 -17.20 15.11
C LYS A 176 -37.71 -17.11 15.76
N LYS A 177 -38.22 -15.88 16.04
CA LYS A 177 -39.55 -15.66 16.59
C LYS A 177 -40.64 -16.16 15.62
N GLN A 178 -40.57 -15.80 14.34
CA GLN A 178 -41.51 -16.26 13.32
C GLN A 178 -41.50 -17.79 13.18
N LEU A 179 -40.33 -18.41 13.25
CA LEU A 179 -40.21 -19.88 13.23
C LEU A 179 -40.95 -20.49 14.44
N THR A 180 -40.70 -20.00 15.64
CA THR A 180 -41.36 -20.50 16.88
C THR A 180 -42.88 -20.35 16.82
N GLU A 181 -43.38 -19.19 16.32
CA GLU A 181 -44.82 -18.94 16.17
C GLU A 181 -45.45 -19.88 15.12
N SER A 182 -44.72 -20.11 13.98
CA SER A 182 -45.18 -21.02 12.95
C SER A 182 -45.22 -22.47 13.40
N GLU A 183 -44.23 -22.94 14.15
CA GLU A 183 -44.18 -24.27 14.75
C GLU A 183 -45.33 -24.48 15.76
N ALA A 184 -45.59 -23.47 16.61
CA ALA A 184 -46.71 -23.51 17.57
C ALA A 184 -48.06 -23.55 16.87
N PHE A 185 -48.23 -22.76 15.79
CA PHE A 185 -49.46 -22.76 15.02
C PHE A 185 -49.67 -24.10 14.28
N GLN A 186 -48.63 -24.67 13.70
CA GLN A 186 -48.68 -26.00 13.09
C GLN A 186 -49.14 -27.07 14.08
N ALA A 187 -48.55 -27.07 15.28
CA ALA A 187 -48.94 -28.03 16.32
C ALA A 187 -50.42 -27.90 16.73
N GLN A 188 -50.99 -26.67 16.71
CA GLN A 188 -52.41 -26.43 16.93
C GLN A 188 -53.30 -26.95 15.80
N LEU A 189 -52.86 -26.75 14.53
CA LEU A 189 -53.59 -27.30 13.36
C LEU A 189 -53.62 -28.80 13.39
N GLU A 190 -52.53 -29.49 13.70
CA GLU A 190 -52.44 -30.92 13.78
C GLU A 190 -53.35 -31.50 14.87
N LYS A 191 -53.41 -30.85 16.07
CA LYS A 191 -54.32 -31.22 17.14
C LYS A 191 -55.79 -31.09 16.75
N ARG A 192 -56.15 -30.02 16.02
CA ARG A 192 -57.53 -29.76 15.54
C ARG A 192 -57.92 -30.74 14.43
N ALA A 193 -56.99 -31.09 13.52
CA ALA A 193 -57.24 -32.04 12.45
C ALA A 193 -57.57 -33.43 12.96
N VAL A 194 -56.97 -33.83 14.08
CA VAL A 194 -57.27 -35.14 14.72
C VAL A 194 -58.63 -35.10 15.41
N SER A 195 -59.09 -33.94 15.92
CA SER A 195 -60.36 -33.85 16.68
C SER A 195 -61.59 -33.54 15.84
N SER A 196 -61.47 -33.20 14.55
CA SER A 196 -62.58 -32.73 13.68
C SER A 196 -62.59 -33.51 12.35
N ALA A 197 -63.40 -34.56 12.26
CA ALA A 197 -63.49 -35.43 11.06
C ALA A 197 -63.97 -34.67 9.79
N ASP A 198 -64.90 -33.72 9.91
CA ASP A 198 -65.52 -33.02 8.77
C ASP A 198 -64.60 -31.96 8.11
N SER A 199 -63.62 -31.46 8.81
CA SER A 199 -62.68 -30.43 8.29
C SER A 199 -61.25 -30.97 8.22
N ALA A 200 -61.00 -32.22 8.45
CA ALA A 200 -59.64 -32.81 8.54
C ALA A 200 -58.82 -32.60 7.28
N SER A 201 -59.41 -32.69 6.08
CA SER A 201 -58.70 -32.52 4.77
C SER A 201 -58.22 -31.07 4.58
N LEU A 202 -59.03 -30.07 4.90
CA LEU A 202 -58.65 -28.65 4.82
C LEU A 202 -57.59 -28.25 5.85
N LEU A 203 -57.74 -28.77 7.08
CA LEU A 203 -56.74 -28.56 8.13
C LEU A 203 -55.39 -29.22 7.79
N MET A 204 -55.44 -30.40 7.14
CA MET A 204 -54.24 -31.08 6.72
C MET A 204 -53.52 -30.37 5.56
N LEU A 205 -54.23 -29.78 4.60
CA LEU A 205 -53.67 -28.93 3.56
C LEU A 205 -53.01 -27.66 4.17
N SER A 206 -53.67 -27.05 5.13
CA SER A 206 -53.10 -25.89 5.84
C SER A 206 -51.85 -26.26 6.64
N ALA A 207 -51.82 -27.44 7.26
CA ALA A 207 -50.65 -27.96 7.94
C ALA A 207 -49.49 -28.26 7.03
N LEU A 208 -49.72 -28.78 5.80
CA LEU A 208 -48.71 -29.00 4.80
C LEU A 208 -48.09 -27.68 4.32
N SER A 209 -48.93 -26.67 3.98
CA SER A 209 -48.46 -25.34 3.61
C SER A 209 -47.59 -24.70 4.73
N LYS A 210 -47.98 -24.92 5.99
CA LYS A 210 -47.22 -24.42 7.13
C LYS A 210 -45.88 -25.11 7.33
N ARG A 211 -45.80 -26.42 7.02
CA ARG A 211 -44.52 -27.15 7.00
C ARG A 211 -43.53 -26.58 5.98
N GLU A 212 -44.02 -26.23 4.79
CA GLU A 212 -43.14 -25.59 3.77
C GLU A 212 -42.61 -24.24 4.26
N GLU A 213 -43.49 -23.43 4.91
CA GLU A 213 -43.10 -22.16 5.48
C GLU A 213 -42.04 -22.37 6.59
N ILE A 214 -42.24 -23.32 7.49
CA ILE A 214 -41.28 -23.66 8.57
C ILE A 214 -39.95 -24.10 7.96
N ALA A 215 -39.93 -24.99 6.95
CA ALA A 215 -38.72 -25.44 6.29
C ALA A 215 -37.96 -24.22 5.66
N ARG A 216 -38.68 -23.29 5.05
CA ARG A 216 -38.11 -22.06 4.50
C ARG A 216 -37.51 -21.17 5.60
N LEU A 217 -38.21 -20.96 6.71
CA LEU A 217 -37.71 -20.18 7.85
C LEU A 217 -36.49 -20.82 8.50
N GLN A 218 -36.46 -22.15 8.62
CA GLN A 218 -35.30 -22.90 9.12
C GLN A 218 -34.08 -22.70 8.21
N LYS A 219 -34.27 -22.79 6.90
CA LYS A 219 -33.21 -22.52 5.94
C LYS A 219 -32.68 -21.09 6.07
N LEU A 220 -33.57 -20.10 6.10
CA LEU A 220 -33.21 -18.69 6.29
C LEU A 220 -32.44 -18.45 7.59
N LEU A 221 -32.88 -19.06 8.69
CA LEU A 221 -32.21 -18.97 9.98
C LEU A 221 -30.79 -19.55 9.95
N ILE A 222 -30.57 -20.65 9.23
CA ILE A 222 -29.24 -21.24 9.02
C ILE A 222 -28.37 -20.28 8.20
N GLU A 223 -28.90 -19.72 7.10
CA GLU A 223 -28.18 -18.74 6.27
C GLU A 223 -27.76 -17.51 7.07
N GLN A 224 -28.66 -16.94 7.88
CA GLN A 224 -28.35 -15.80 8.74
C GLN A 224 -27.32 -16.12 9.82
N LYS A 225 -27.37 -17.31 10.42
CA LYS A 225 -26.34 -17.76 11.36
C LYS A 225 -24.97 -17.91 10.71
N VAL A 226 -24.93 -18.44 9.49
CA VAL A 226 -23.69 -18.58 8.72
C VAL A 226 -23.12 -17.20 8.41
N GLN A 227 -23.96 -16.24 8.01
CA GLN A 227 -23.53 -14.87 7.76
C GLN A 227 -22.88 -14.19 8.98
N LEU A 228 -23.38 -14.45 10.19
CA LEU A 228 -22.85 -13.92 11.44
C LEU A 228 -21.65 -14.71 12.00
N SER A 229 -21.32 -15.86 11.39
CA SER A 229 -20.19 -16.69 11.82
C SER A 229 -18.92 -16.43 10.98
N ALA A 230 -17.76 -16.80 11.55
CA ALA A 230 -16.53 -16.86 10.77
C ALA A 230 -16.64 -17.95 9.67
N PRO A 231 -16.11 -17.72 8.47
CA PRO A 231 -15.24 -16.61 8.06
C PRO A 231 -15.97 -15.39 7.47
N PHE A 232 -17.32 -15.34 7.54
CA PHE A 232 -18.10 -14.28 6.88
C PHE A 232 -18.15 -12.99 7.70
N THR A 233 -18.28 -13.12 9.03
CA THR A 233 -18.23 -11.96 9.95
C THR A 233 -17.06 -12.15 10.90
N GLN A 234 -16.05 -11.28 10.76
CA GLN A 234 -14.87 -11.29 11.61
C GLN A 234 -14.29 -9.89 11.77
N PRO A 235 -13.78 -9.57 12.97
CA PRO A 235 -13.07 -8.31 13.19
C PRO A 235 -11.78 -8.25 12.36
N MET A 236 -11.22 -7.06 12.27
CA MET A 236 -9.88 -6.89 11.71
C MET A 236 -8.87 -7.75 12.48
N GLN A 237 -8.01 -8.43 11.75
CA GLN A 237 -7.01 -9.33 12.33
C GLN A 237 -5.61 -8.93 11.90
N LEU A 238 -4.68 -8.94 12.85
CA LEU A 238 -3.26 -8.85 12.58
C LEU A 238 -2.79 -10.25 12.16
N LEU A 239 -2.26 -10.40 10.94
CA LEU A 239 -1.85 -11.71 10.41
C LEU A 239 -0.50 -12.16 10.96
N GLU A 240 0.40 -11.21 11.18
CA GLU A 240 1.75 -11.46 11.67
C GLU A 240 2.07 -10.47 12.79
N PRO A 241 2.87 -10.85 13.78
CA PRO A 241 3.36 -9.93 14.80
C PRO A 241 4.04 -8.73 14.13
N ILE A 242 3.86 -7.55 14.72
CA ILE A 242 4.53 -6.33 14.25
C ILE A 242 6.03 -6.55 14.43
N TYR A 243 6.78 -6.34 13.37
CA TYR A 243 8.22 -6.54 13.39
C TYR A 243 8.95 -5.27 12.98
N ALA A 244 9.89 -4.87 13.82
CA ALA A 244 10.85 -3.81 13.52
C ALA A 244 12.27 -4.42 13.58
N PRO A 245 13.02 -4.42 12.45
CA PRO A 245 14.38 -4.97 12.46
C PRO A 245 15.29 -4.14 13.35
N GLU A 246 16.20 -4.79 14.06
CA GLU A 246 17.21 -4.14 14.91
C GLU A 246 18.22 -3.28 14.11
N ARG A 247 18.33 -3.56 12.79
CA ARG A 247 19.21 -2.80 11.91
C ARG A 247 18.44 -1.63 11.26
N PRO A 248 19.01 -0.42 11.26
CA PRO A 248 18.38 0.72 10.64
C PRO A 248 18.20 0.51 9.12
N VAL A 249 17.05 0.89 8.59
CA VAL A 249 16.72 0.80 7.16
C VAL A 249 17.20 2.01 6.37
N ALA A 250 17.50 3.13 7.06
CA ALA A 250 18.05 4.35 6.48
C ALA A 250 19.06 5.02 7.43
N PRO A 251 20.04 5.76 6.89
CA PRO A 251 20.41 5.85 5.49
C PRO A 251 21.02 4.55 4.96
N LYS A 252 20.71 4.19 3.70
CA LYS A 252 21.36 3.04 3.05
C LYS A 252 22.81 3.40 2.73
N LYS A 253 23.77 2.93 3.52
CA LYS A 253 25.19 3.32 3.45
C LYS A 253 25.79 3.11 2.05
N LEU A 254 25.50 1.97 1.42
CA LEU A 254 26.08 1.60 0.13
C LEU A 254 25.60 2.50 -1.04
N PRO A 255 24.28 2.74 -1.26
CA PRO A 255 23.82 3.70 -2.27
C PRO A 255 24.32 5.12 -2.06
N VAL A 256 24.41 5.58 -0.80
CA VAL A 256 24.90 6.94 -0.49
C VAL A 256 26.38 7.07 -0.86
N LEU A 257 27.19 6.04 -0.54
CA LEU A 257 28.62 6.03 -0.85
C LEU A 257 28.87 5.98 -2.36
N VAL A 258 28.16 5.12 -3.07
CA VAL A 258 28.21 5.03 -4.53
C VAL A 258 27.77 6.36 -5.16
N GLY A 259 26.65 6.92 -4.72
CA GLY A 259 26.16 8.21 -5.20
C GLY A 259 27.16 9.35 -4.97
N GLY A 260 27.83 9.37 -3.80
CA GLY A 260 28.86 10.34 -3.50
C GLY A 260 30.10 10.21 -4.38
N LEU A 261 30.57 8.99 -4.63
CA LEU A 261 31.70 8.73 -5.53
C LEU A 261 31.39 9.17 -6.97
N PHE A 262 30.23 8.77 -7.52
CA PHE A 262 29.83 9.19 -8.87
C PHE A 262 29.58 10.69 -8.97
N GLY A 263 28.88 11.28 -7.99
CA GLY A 263 28.66 12.73 -7.94
C GLY A 263 29.97 13.50 -7.86
N GLY A 264 30.92 13.02 -7.06
CA GLY A 264 32.25 13.59 -6.94
C GLY A 264 33.05 13.50 -8.26
N LEU A 265 32.96 12.38 -8.95
CA LEU A 265 33.59 12.19 -10.25
C LEU A 265 33.05 13.17 -11.30
N VAL A 266 31.72 13.31 -11.38
CA VAL A 266 31.07 14.25 -12.31
C VAL A 266 31.46 15.69 -11.99
N LEU A 267 31.43 16.09 -10.71
CA LEU A 267 31.84 17.43 -10.30
C LEU A 267 33.32 17.71 -10.57
N GLY A 268 34.21 16.73 -10.30
CA GLY A 268 35.63 16.84 -10.63
C GLY A 268 35.88 17.04 -12.14
N GLY A 269 35.15 16.30 -12.97
CA GLY A 269 35.18 16.44 -14.43
C GLY A 269 34.69 17.81 -14.92
N LEU A 270 33.58 18.30 -14.35
CA LEU A 270 33.06 19.64 -14.66
C LEU A 270 34.05 20.77 -14.29
N VAL A 271 34.64 20.68 -13.11
CA VAL A 271 35.64 21.67 -12.67
C VAL A 271 36.85 21.66 -13.60
N PHE A 272 37.34 20.49 -14.00
CA PHE A 272 38.43 20.36 -14.95
C PHE A 272 38.06 20.95 -16.32
N PHE A 273 36.89 20.64 -16.84
CA PHE A 273 36.39 21.16 -18.12
C PHE A 273 36.29 22.69 -18.10
N VAL A 274 35.68 23.28 -17.08
CA VAL A 274 35.57 24.75 -16.94
C VAL A 274 36.96 25.40 -16.87
N ARG A 275 37.88 24.82 -16.10
CA ARG A 275 39.25 25.34 -15.97
C ARG A 275 40.00 25.26 -17.32
N ARG A 276 39.90 24.17 -18.05
CA ARG A 276 40.54 24.00 -19.37
C ARG A 276 40.01 25.03 -20.37
N SER A 277 38.70 25.18 -20.45
CA SER A 277 38.03 26.18 -21.32
C SER A 277 38.44 27.63 -20.94
N TRP A 278 38.69 27.91 -19.66
CA TRP A 278 39.12 29.25 -19.20
C TRP A 278 40.59 29.51 -19.53
N LEU A 279 41.45 28.51 -19.50
CA LEU A 279 42.85 28.60 -19.86
C LEU A 279 43.02 28.78 -21.37
N GLU A 280 42.26 28.07 -22.18
CA GLU A 280 42.28 28.20 -23.66
C GLU A 280 41.83 29.58 -24.12
N ARG A 281 40.83 30.21 -23.44
CA ARG A 281 40.40 31.59 -23.72
C ARG A 281 41.44 32.67 -23.35
N LYS A 282 42.36 32.38 -22.42
CA LYS A 282 43.41 33.31 -22.02
C LYS A 282 44.65 33.24 -22.93
N SER A 283 44.81 32.14 -23.67
CA SER A 283 45.93 31.92 -24.57
C SER A 283 45.64 32.30 -26.04
N ALA A 284 44.37 32.61 -26.34
CA ALA A 284 43.91 33.18 -27.59
C ALA A 284 43.79 34.72 -27.46
#